data_3c3b093ba3be670612c4c189a841dda1
#
_entry.id   3c3b093ba3be670612c4c189a841dda1
#
_cell.length_a   1.000
_cell.length_b   1.000
_cell.length_c   1.000
_cell.angle_alpha   90.00
_cell.angle_beta   90.00
_cell.angle_gamma   90.00
#
_symmetry.space_group_name_H-M   'P 1'
#
loop_
_entity.id
_entity.type
_entity.pdbx_description
1 polymer ?
#
loop_
_entity_poly.entity_id
_entity_poly.type
_entity_poly.pdbx_seq_one_letter_code
_entity_poly.pdbx_strand_id
1 'polypeptide(L)'
;MALVSYPWPGSMSVPPLTVRRRRQIRTAFLATVAALALTGVNGAGLSEARAAAVQSEAPAAAPVSFADVVDRVRGAVVSIKVKTTETADASDEFGIPHIVPGDPLERFFKHFGEEGGRRLKPHVTQSQGSGFIISPDGYVVTNNHVVENAAEVSVTLDDGKTVPATIVGTDKKTDLALLKIKEGGPYQTVEFAKSTPRVGDWVIAVGNPFGLGGTVTAGIVSARGRDIGAGPYDDFIQIDAPVNRGNSGGPAFDVHGQVVGVNTAIFSPSGGSVGIGFAIPADTVQSVVSALKEKGVVPRGWIGVRIQPVTPEIADSLGLKTTKGALVAEADPNSPAKAAGIKSGDVIVAVDGEKIEGPRELARKVAALGPGKAADLTFLRDGAEKTVQVKLGSLPEEKEARFNPGGGRENDVLGGLGLTLAPASSVKGAGNQGVVVADIDPDGIAAQKGLQVGDVILDAGGRPVNKPADVSAAIAEAKKENRKAVLLRVKSGDSTHFVAIAVNPAS
;
A
#
# COMPACT_ATOMS: atom_id res chain seq x y z
N MET A 1 -29.83 23.19 32.31
CA MET A 1 -29.67 23.16 33.75
C MET A 1 -28.72 22.03 34.11
N ALA A 2 -27.70 22.34 34.89
CA ALA A 2 -26.62 21.51 35.46
C ALA A 2 -25.49 21.05 34.52
N LEU A 3 -24.44 21.89 34.49
CA LEU A 3 -23.04 21.57 34.14
C LEU A 3 -22.42 20.73 35.29
N VAL A 4 -21.84 19.59 34.97
CA VAL A 4 -20.96 18.86 35.90
C VAL A 4 -19.54 18.99 35.37
N SER A 5 -18.74 19.77 36.08
CA SER A 5 -17.31 19.95 35.91
C SER A 5 -16.54 18.85 36.65
N TYR A 6 -15.63 18.14 35.95
CA TYR A 6 -14.62 17.29 36.61
C TYR A 6 -13.30 18.04 36.72
N PRO A 7 -12.61 17.98 37.87
CA PRO A 7 -11.32 18.65 38.07
C PRO A 7 -10.15 17.78 37.54
N TRP A 8 -9.19 18.45 36.89
CA TRP A 8 -7.88 17.91 36.53
C TRP A 8 -6.98 17.79 37.76
N PRO A 9 -6.20 16.72 37.92
CA PRO A 9 -5.21 16.64 38.98
C PRO A 9 -3.89 17.34 38.60
N GLY A 10 -3.40 18.06 39.56
CA GLY A 10 -2.22 18.82 39.84
C GLY A 10 -0.97 18.69 38.95
N SER A 11 -0.48 19.88 38.63
CA SER A 11 0.86 20.18 38.18
C SER A 11 1.94 19.72 39.20
N MET A 12 2.78 18.78 38.81
CA MET A 12 4.05 18.53 39.53
C MET A 12 5.08 19.60 39.14
N SER A 13 5.43 20.44 40.07
CA SER A 13 6.52 21.40 40.02
C SER A 13 7.88 20.66 40.03
N VAL A 14 8.68 20.85 38.99
CA VAL A 14 10.10 20.41 38.93
C VAL A 14 10.94 21.53 39.56
N PRO A 15 11.81 21.27 40.55
CA PRO A 15 12.69 22.30 41.11
C PRO A 15 13.83 22.67 40.14
N PRO A 16 14.34 23.92 40.17
CA PRO A 16 15.39 24.37 39.26
C PRO A 16 16.74 23.79 39.68
N LEU A 17 17.37 23.05 38.74
CA LEU A 17 18.76 22.61 38.86
C LEU A 17 19.70 23.81 38.72
N THR A 18 20.39 24.12 39.82
CA THR A 18 21.41 25.16 39.94
C THR A 18 22.59 24.89 38.98
N VAL A 19 22.81 25.83 38.08
CA VAL A 19 24.01 25.95 37.24
C VAL A 19 25.17 26.39 38.07
N ARG A 20 25.93 25.45 38.64
CA ARG A 20 27.27 25.70 39.21
C ARG A 20 28.09 24.41 39.24
N ARG A 21 28.88 24.16 38.17
CA ARG A 21 30.13 23.39 38.09
C ARG A 21 30.36 22.81 36.69
N ARG A 22 30.62 23.67 35.71
CA ARG A 22 31.26 23.27 34.44
C ARG A 22 32.22 24.38 33.97
N ARG A 23 33.27 24.63 34.76
CA ARG A 23 34.33 25.55 34.34
C ARG A 23 35.70 25.16 34.85
N GLN A 24 36.02 23.85 35.03
CA GLN A 24 37.36 23.42 35.41
C GLN A 24 37.85 22.10 34.78
N ILE A 25 37.32 21.67 33.64
CA ILE A 25 37.83 20.47 32.94
C ILE A 25 38.26 20.80 31.48
N ARG A 26 38.61 22.05 31.18
CA ARG A 26 39.08 22.43 29.83
C ARG A 26 40.52 22.91 29.76
N THR A 27 41.32 22.77 30.81
CA THR A 27 42.73 23.23 30.83
C THR A 27 43.75 22.10 31.16
N ALA A 28 43.33 20.83 31.18
CA ALA A 28 44.28 19.76 31.48
C ALA A 28 44.61 18.83 30.29
N PHE A 29 44.16 19.12 29.07
CA PHE A 29 44.39 18.24 27.92
C PHE A 29 45.28 18.86 26.82
N LEU A 30 45.89 20.04 27.06
CA LEU A 30 46.75 20.71 26.12
C LEU A 30 48.24 20.80 26.54
N ALA A 31 48.64 20.11 27.61
CA ALA A 31 50.03 20.21 28.10
C ALA A 31 50.81 18.89 27.96
N THR A 32 50.28 17.84 27.30
CA THR A 32 50.97 16.53 27.23
C THR A 32 51.43 16.13 25.82
N VAL A 33 51.30 16.99 24.82
CA VAL A 33 51.76 16.73 23.42
C VAL A 33 53.03 17.46 23.02
N ALA A 34 53.62 18.29 23.91
CA ALA A 34 54.78 19.10 23.58
C ALA A 34 56.14 18.63 24.21
N ALA A 35 56.24 17.41 24.77
CA ALA A 35 57.45 16.98 25.48
C ALA A 35 58.04 15.62 25.01
N LEU A 36 57.81 15.21 23.74
CA LEU A 36 58.42 13.96 23.19
C LEU A 36 59.00 14.16 21.79
N ALA A 37 59.67 15.28 21.57
CA ALA A 37 60.40 15.53 20.32
C ALA A 37 61.84 15.96 20.63
N LEU A 38 62.64 15.15 21.35
CA LEU A 38 64.10 15.30 21.40
C LEU A 38 64.73 14.11 22.11
N THR A 39 64.77 12.94 21.51
CA THR A 39 65.88 11.99 21.64
C THR A 39 65.92 11.11 20.40
N GLY A 40 66.91 11.33 19.57
CA GLY A 40 67.19 10.51 18.43
C GLY A 40 67.65 9.10 18.81
N VAL A 41 67.08 8.08 18.15
CA VAL A 41 67.75 6.78 17.96
C VAL A 41 67.49 6.34 16.53
N ASN A 42 68.54 6.19 15.75
CA ASN A 42 68.62 5.51 14.47
C ASN A 42 68.19 4.03 14.61
N GLY A 43 67.39 3.54 13.68
CA GLY A 43 67.26 2.08 13.54
C GLY A 43 66.02 1.64 12.78
N ALA A 44 66.21 1.40 11.50
CA ALA A 44 65.59 0.37 10.69
C ALA A 44 64.04 0.09 10.78
N GLY A 45 63.32 0.36 9.70
CA GLY A 45 62.24 -0.49 9.24
C GLY A 45 60.84 -0.22 9.82
N LEU A 46 60.30 0.99 9.60
CA LEU A 46 58.84 1.17 9.67
C LEU A 46 58.29 1.23 8.24
N SER A 47 57.69 0.13 7.83
CA SER A 47 56.77 0.10 6.67
C SER A 47 55.75 1.18 6.86
N GLU A 48 55.81 2.22 6.04
CA GLU A 48 54.71 3.19 5.90
C GLU A 48 53.45 2.43 5.43
N ALA A 49 52.60 2.06 6.38
CA ALA A 49 51.20 1.77 6.05
C ALA A 49 50.56 3.07 5.53
N ARG A 50 50.79 3.33 4.26
CA ARG A 50 50.10 4.38 3.51
C ARG A 50 48.63 4.01 3.53
N ALA A 51 47.87 4.58 4.46
CA ALA A 51 46.42 4.58 4.39
C ALA A 51 46.07 5.13 3.01
N ALA A 52 45.73 4.26 2.09
CA ALA A 52 45.12 4.65 0.83
C ALA A 52 43.83 5.42 1.21
N ALA A 53 43.93 6.74 1.19
CA ALA A 53 42.74 7.57 1.20
C ALA A 53 41.93 7.09 -0.01
N VAL A 54 40.82 6.41 0.25
CA VAL A 54 39.78 6.18 -0.73
C VAL A 54 39.37 7.58 -1.16
N GLN A 55 39.92 8.05 -2.28
CA GLN A 55 39.37 9.21 -2.99
C GLN A 55 38.01 8.74 -3.49
N SER A 56 36.98 8.87 -2.65
CA SER A 56 35.63 8.96 -3.11
C SER A 56 35.62 10.12 -4.11
N GLU A 57 35.57 9.83 -5.41
CA GLU A 57 35.16 10.85 -6.36
C GLU A 57 33.88 11.44 -5.83
N ALA A 58 33.93 12.73 -5.46
CA ALA A 58 32.76 13.42 -4.98
C ALA A 58 31.69 13.27 -6.07
N PRO A 59 30.50 12.73 -5.76
CA PRO A 59 29.43 12.65 -6.73
C PRO A 59 29.23 14.05 -7.29
N ALA A 60 29.02 14.15 -8.63
CA ALA A 60 28.80 15.41 -9.32
C ALA A 60 27.85 16.28 -8.48
N ALA A 61 28.31 17.51 -8.19
CA ALA A 61 27.60 18.41 -7.28
C ALA A 61 26.12 18.45 -7.66
N ALA A 62 25.23 18.25 -6.69
CA ALA A 62 23.79 18.39 -6.89
C ALA A 62 23.53 19.77 -7.53
N PRO A 63 22.61 19.89 -8.48
CA PRO A 63 22.35 21.15 -9.15
C PRO A 63 22.01 22.21 -8.09
N VAL A 64 22.69 23.36 -8.16
CA VAL A 64 22.48 24.47 -7.22
C VAL A 64 21.07 25.09 -7.39
N SER A 65 20.42 24.82 -8.54
CA SER A 65 19.09 25.29 -8.87
C SER A 65 18.37 24.27 -9.76
N PHE A 66 17.06 24.12 -9.58
CA PHE A 66 16.19 23.33 -10.46
C PHE A 66 15.47 24.22 -11.50
N ALA A 67 15.75 25.51 -11.55
CA ALA A 67 15.03 26.47 -12.40
C ALA A 67 15.02 26.05 -13.87
N ASP A 68 16.19 25.68 -14.43
CA ASP A 68 16.30 25.26 -15.83
C ASP A 68 15.49 23.97 -16.14
N VAL A 69 15.38 23.07 -15.17
CA VAL A 69 14.54 21.85 -15.30
C VAL A 69 13.07 22.24 -15.29
N VAL A 70 12.66 23.09 -14.35
CA VAL A 70 11.29 23.56 -14.20
C VAL A 70 10.83 24.31 -15.45
N ASP A 71 11.65 25.23 -15.98
CA ASP A 71 11.32 26.00 -17.19
C ASP A 71 11.11 25.11 -18.42
N ARG A 72 11.85 23.99 -18.50
CA ARG A 72 11.68 23.01 -19.59
C ARG A 72 10.40 22.18 -19.48
N VAL A 73 9.91 21.90 -18.28
CA VAL A 73 8.83 20.93 -18.09
C VAL A 73 7.47 21.57 -17.75
N ARG A 74 7.45 22.78 -17.19
CA ARG A 74 6.25 23.44 -16.68
C ARG A 74 5.14 23.59 -17.72
N GLY A 75 5.48 23.88 -18.98
CA GLY A 75 4.51 24.05 -20.06
C GLY A 75 3.76 22.77 -20.43
N ALA A 76 4.26 21.60 -20.00
CA ALA A 76 3.56 20.33 -20.15
C ALA A 76 2.71 19.94 -18.91
N VAL A 77 2.85 20.68 -17.78
CA VAL A 77 2.10 20.38 -16.56
C VAL A 77 0.83 21.24 -16.52
N VAL A 78 -0.31 20.56 -16.36
CA VAL A 78 -1.63 21.17 -16.52
C VAL A 78 -2.46 21.06 -15.26
N SER A 79 -3.43 21.97 -15.10
CA SER A 79 -4.49 21.83 -14.09
C SER A 79 -5.69 21.08 -14.71
N ILE A 80 -6.24 20.15 -13.97
CA ILE A 80 -7.44 19.40 -14.36
C ILE A 80 -8.59 19.87 -13.49
N LYS A 81 -9.67 20.31 -14.14
CA LYS A 81 -10.92 20.73 -13.50
C LYS A 81 -12.04 19.78 -13.90
N VAL A 82 -12.74 19.30 -12.90
CA VAL A 82 -13.83 18.34 -13.06
C VAL A 82 -15.10 18.93 -12.50
N LYS A 83 -16.19 18.85 -13.27
CA LYS A 83 -17.55 19.12 -12.79
C LYS A 83 -18.25 17.79 -12.58
N THR A 84 -18.76 17.58 -11.39
CA THR A 84 -19.57 16.42 -11.03
C THR A 84 -21.03 16.86 -10.90
N THR A 85 -21.95 16.12 -11.50
CA THR A 85 -23.39 16.35 -11.34
C THR A 85 -23.87 15.35 -10.29
N GLU A 86 -24.06 15.79 -9.07
CA GLU A 86 -24.74 14.99 -8.04
C GLU A 86 -26.23 15.01 -8.32
N THR A 87 -26.81 13.90 -8.78
CA THR A 87 -28.23 13.62 -8.63
C THR A 87 -28.46 13.30 -7.16
N ALA A 88 -29.38 14.05 -6.53
CA ALA A 88 -29.69 13.92 -5.11
C ALA A 88 -30.41 12.59 -4.82
N ASP A 89 -29.66 11.51 -4.72
CA ASP A 89 -30.01 10.32 -3.95
C ASP A 89 -29.09 10.26 -2.75
N ALA A 90 -29.63 10.71 -1.62
CA ALA A 90 -28.93 10.89 -0.36
C ALA A 90 -28.71 9.54 0.35
N SER A 91 -27.94 8.63 -0.22
CA SER A 91 -27.53 7.38 0.46
C SER A 91 -26.22 6.75 -0.01
N ASP A 92 -25.48 7.36 -0.94
CA ASP A 92 -24.15 6.85 -1.24
C ASP A 92 -23.08 7.84 -0.75
N GLU A 93 -22.64 7.55 0.43
CA GLU A 93 -21.42 8.01 1.05
C GLU A 93 -20.26 7.82 0.05
N PHE A 94 -19.49 8.85 -0.17
CA PHE A 94 -18.30 8.93 -1.01
C PHE A 94 -17.66 7.56 -1.29
N GLY A 95 -17.60 7.17 -2.56
CA GLY A 95 -16.93 5.95 -3.05
C GLY A 95 -15.43 5.97 -2.80
N ILE A 96 -15.06 5.91 -1.55
CA ILE A 96 -13.71 5.60 -1.11
C ILE A 96 -13.52 4.10 -1.39
N PRO A 97 -12.47 3.66 -2.09
CA PRO A 97 -12.14 2.24 -2.14
C PRO A 97 -12.21 1.69 -0.72
N HIS A 98 -12.79 0.51 -0.49
CA HIS A 98 -12.94 -0.06 0.84
C HIS A 98 -11.62 -0.05 1.60
N ILE A 99 -11.38 1.07 2.26
CA ILE A 99 -10.30 1.29 3.19
C ILE A 99 -10.81 0.72 4.51
N VAL A 100 -10.10 -0.26 5.02
CA VAL A 100 -10.40 -0.89 6.31
C VAL A 100 -10.53 0.22 7.37
N PRO A 101 -11.58 0.24 8.22
CA PRO A 101 -11.71 1.24 9.27
C PRO A 101 -10.44 1.33 10.11
N GLY A 102 -9.79 2.52 10.11
CA GLY A 102 -8.50 2.75 10.79
C GLY A 102 -7.29 2.94 9.89
N ASP A 103 -7.43 2.80 8.58
CA ASP A 103 -6.37 3.03 7.60
C ASP A 103 -5.96 4.52 7.56
N PRO A 104 -4.66 4.85 7.50
CA PRO A 104 -4.18 6.22 7.34
C PRO A 104 -4.76 6.95 6.11
N LEU A 105 -5.05 6.21 5.03
CA LEU A 105 -5.68 6.74 3.82
C LEU A 105 -7.16 7.10 4.01
N GLU A 106 -7.91 6.41 4.86
CA GLU A 106 -9.28 6.78 5.21
C GLU A 106 -9.34 8.20 5.79
N ARG A 107 -8.41 8.53 6.69
CA ARG A 107 -8.31 9.87 7.29
C ARG A 107 -7.92 10.93 6.27
N PHE A 108 -7.04 10.59 5.32
CA PHE A 108 -6.67 11.46 4.21
C PHE A 108 -7.89 11.80 3.35
N PHE A 109 -8.65 10.81 2.91
CA PHE A 109 -9.81 11.03 2.05
C PHE A 109 -11.03 11.59 2.80
N LYS A 110 -11.29 11.21 4.05
CA LYS A 110 -12.35 11.82 4.89
C LYS A 110 -12.10 13.30 5.14
N HIS A 111 -10.87 13.69 5.43
CA HIS A 111 -10.55 15.11 5.65
C HIS A 111 -10.65 15.95 4.36
N PHE A 112 -10.58 15.32 3.18
CA PHE A 112 -10.82 15.96 1.90
C PHE A 112 -12.32 16.14 1.59
N GLY A 113 -13.22 15.39 2.25
CA GLY A 113 -14.68 15.40 2.02
C GLY A 113 -15.50 16.24 3.00
N GLU A 114 -15.00 16.60 4.18
CA GLU A 114 -15.81 17.09 5.30
C GLU A 114 -15.94 18.62 5.47
N GLU A 115 -15.53 19.47 4.53
CA GLU A 115 -15.85 20.90 4.61
C GLU A 115 -17.10 21.28 3.78
N GLY A 116 -18.30 20.78 4.18
CA GLY A 116 -19.52 21.16 3.46
C GLY A 116 -20.83 20.65 4.01
N GLY A 117 -20.98 20.56 5.33
CA GLY A 117 -22.27 20.27 5.95
C GLY A 117 -23.27 21.40 5.79
N ARG A 118 -24.05 21.40 4.68
CA ARG A 118 -25.40 22.02 4.61
C ARG A 118 -26.18 21.39 3.46
N ARG A 119 -27.33 20.78 3.80
CA ARG A 119 -28.37 20.42 2.82
C ARG A 119 -28.72 21.64 1.99
N LEU A 120 -28.71 21.54 0.65
CA LEU A 120 -29.71 22.17 -0.25
C LEU A 120 -29.21 22.21 -1.71
N LYS A 121 -30.03 21.66 -2.66
CA LYS A 121 -30.01 21.78 -4.11
C LYS A 121 -28.87 21.02 -4.83
N PRO A 122 -29.06 20.56 -6.09
CA PRO A 122 -28.00 19.95 -6.86
C PRO A 122 -26.84 20.94 -6.97
N HIS A 123 -25.79 20.71 -6.19
CA HIS A 123 -24.57 21.48 -6.24
C HIS A 123 -23.63 20.82 -7.24
N VAL A 124 -23.23 21.57 -8.25
CA VAL A 124 -22.11 21.21 -9.12
C VAL A 124 -20.84 21.31 -8.25
N THR A 125 -20.34 20.20 -7.81
CA THR A 125 -19.08 20.14 -7.07
C THR A 125 -17.93 20.22 -8.08
N GLN A 126 -16.97 21.10 -7.84
CA GLN A 126 -15.76 21.19 -8.67
C GLN A 126 -14.61 20.56 -7.90
N SER A 127 -14.04 19.48 -8.43
CA SER A 127 -12.75 18.94 -7.98
C SER A 127 -11.63 19.40 -8.89
N GLN A 128 -10.41 19.46 -8.34
CA GLN A 128 -9.23 19.92 -9.07
C GLN A 128 -8.04 19.03 -8.74
N GLY A 129 -7.20 18.81 -9.75
CA GLY A 129 -5.94 18.10 -9.64
C GLY A 129 -4.94 18.62 -10.68
N SER A 130 -3.84 17.95 -10.78
CA SER A 130 -2.83 18.17 -11.80
C SER A 130 -2.77 17.03 -12.79
N GLY A 131 -2.13 17.27 -13.91
CA GLY A 131 -1.78 16.26 -14.92
C GLY A 131 -0.59 16.74 -15.74
N PHE A 132 -0.18 15.93 -16.69
CA PHE A 132 0.90 16.31 -17.61
C PHE A 132 0.69 15.71 -18.99
N ILE A 133 1.12 16.45 -20.01
CA ILE A 133 0.95 16.11 -21.43
C ILE A 133 2.12 15.21 -21.85
N ILE A 134 1.82 14.05 -22.43
CA ILE A 134 2.76 13.03 -22.86
C ILE A 134 2.91 12.90 -24.37
N SER A 135 2.08 13.62 -25.14
CA SER A 135 2.14 13.59 -26.60
C SER A 135 1.70 14.91 -27.21
N PRO A 136 2.31 15.32 -28.36
CA PRO A 136 2.00 16.61 -29.01
C PRO A 136 0.54 16.77 -29.42
N ASP A 137 -0.18 15.66 -29.61
CA ASP A 137 -1.60 15.64 -29.93
C ASP A 137 -2.53 15.75 -28.71
N GLY A 138 -1.95 15.88 -27.48
CA GLY A 138 -2.69 16.24 -26.29
C GLY A 138 -3.22 15.07 -25.45
N TYR A 139 -2.51 13.94 -25.37
CA TYR A 139 -2.77 12.97 -24.32
C TYR A 139 -2.22 13.47 -22.98
N VAL A 140 -3.04 13.37 -21.93
CA VAL A 140 -2.74 13.85 -20.59
C VAL A 140 -2.87 12.70 -19.60
N VAL A 141 -1.87 12.52 -18.73
CA VAL A 141 -1.89 11.58 -17.62
C VAL A 141 -2.28 12.30 -16.34
N THR A 142 -3.10 11.66 -15.53
CA THR A 142 -3.50 12.12 -14.19
C THR A 142 -3.89 10.93 -13.31
N ASN A 143 -4.31 11.19 -12.07
CA ASN A 143 -4.89 10.13 -11.22
C ASN A 143 -6.35 9.86 -11.57
N ASN A 144 -6.79 8.60 -11.33
CA ASN A 144 -8.19 8.21 -11.49
C ASN A 144 -9.10 8.99 -10.52
N HIS A 145 -8.72 9.11 -9.24
CA HIS A 145 -9.53 9.83 -8.24
C HIS A 145 -9.75 11.31 -8.58
N VAL A 146 -8.90 11.93 -9.42
CA VAL A 146 -9.08 13.31 -9.88
C VAL A 146 -10.26 13.43 -10.85
N VAL A 147 -10.52 12.38 -11.65
CA VAL A 147 -11.55 12.39 -12.71
C VAL A 147 -12.71 11.43 -12.44
N GLU A 148 -12.74 10.81 -11.28
CA GLU A 148 -13.82 9.90 -10.90
C GLU A 148 -15.14 10.64 -10.80
N ASN A 149 -16.22 10.03 -11.31
CA ASN A 149 -17.57 10.61 -11.41
C ASN A 149 -17.67 11.94 -12.19
N ALA A 150 -16.70 12.21 -13.08
CA ALA A 150 -16.67 13.43 -13.87
C ALA A 150 -17.81 13.45 -14.91
N ALA A 151 -18.68 14.47 -14.85
CA ALA A 151 -19.61 14.78 -15.92
C ALA A 151 -18.93 15.59 -17.05
N GLU A 152 -18.03 16.50 -16.68
CA GLU A 152 -17.22 17.29 -17.61
C GLU A 152 -15.79 17.39 -17.09
N VAL A 153 -14.81 17.26 -18.00
CA VAL A 153 -13.39 17.45 -17.72
C VAL A 153 -12.85 18.56 -18.60
N SER A 154 -12.10 19.47 -18.00
CA SER A 154 -11.36 20.50 -18.69
C SER A 154 -9.92 20.59 -18.19
N VAL A 155 -9.03 20.98 -19.07
CA VAL A 155 -7.59 21.11 -18.82
C VAL A 155 -7.21 22.58 -18.94
N THR A 156 -6.58 23.16 -17.92
CA THR A 156 -6.02 24.50 -17.97
C THR A 156 -4.52 24.39 -18.21
N LEU A 157 -4.04 24.93 -19.29
CA LEU A 157 -2.63 24.95 -19.70
C LEU A 157 -1.83 25.99 -18.89
N ASP A 158 -0.51 26.00 -19.05
CA ASP A 158 0.39 26.92 -18.33
C ASP A 158 0.13 28.40 -18.69
N ASP A 159 -0.31 28.69 -19.92
CA ASP A 159 -0.72 30.03 -20.37
C ASP A 159 -2.08 30.49 -19.82
N GLY A 160 -2.74 29.69 -19.00
CA GLY A 160 -4.07 29.94 -18.42
C GLY A 160 -5.24 29.58 -19.33
N LYS A 161 -5.01 29.14 -20.56
CA LYS A 161 -6.09 28.72 -21.48
C LYS A 161 -6.72 27.44 -20.98
N THR A 162 -8.04 27.43 -20.84
CA THR A 162 -8.80 26.24 -20.47
C THR A 162 -9.44 25.61 -21.73
N VAL A 163 -9.19 24.33 -21.94
CA VAL A 163 -9.66 23.56 -23.07
C VAL A 163 -10.42 22.31 -22.61
N PRO A 164 -11.49 21.88 -23.31
CA PRO A 164 -12.22 20.67 -22.93
C PRO A 164 -11.37 19.42 -23.22
N ALA A 165 -11.55 18.41 -22.38
CA ALA A 165 -10.91 17.10 -22.54
C ALA A 165 -11.93 15.98 -22.41
N THR A 166 -11.57 14.79 -22.92
CA THR A 166 -12.34 13.55 -22.76
C THR A 166 -11.50 12.53 -22.00
N ILE A 167 -12.15 11.72 -21.18
CA ILE A 167 -11.52 10.54 -20.55
C ILE A 167 -11.40 9.45 -21.63
N VAL A 168 -10.17 9.03 -21.91
CA VAL A 168 -9.86 7.90 -22.81
C VAL A 168 -10.07 6.59 -22.09
N GLY A 169 -9.64 6.53 -20.83
CA GLY A 169 -9.83 5.39 -19.94
C GLY A 169 -9.28 5.68 -18.56
N THR A 170 -9.72 4.87 -17.61
CA THR A 170 -9.29 4.94 -16.20
C THR A 170 -8.90 3.58 -15.69
N ASP A 171 -8.04 3.55 -14.70
CA ASP A 171 -7.64 2.37 -13.98
C ASP A 171 -7.65 2.62 -12.46
N LYS A 172 -8.74 2.23 -11.81
CA LYS A 172 -8.92 2.38 -10.37
C LYS A 172 -7.87 1.62 -9.55
N LYS A 173 -7.38 0.49 -10.08
CA LYS A 173 -6.45 -0.39 -9.36
C LYS A 173 -5.03 0.19 -9.22
N THR A 174 -4.62 1.08 -10.11
CA THR A 174 -3.36 1.82 -10.04
C THR A 174 -3.56 3.33 -9.84
N ASP A 175 -4.81 3.78 -9.69
CA ASP A 175 -5.18 5.18 -9.55
C ASP A 175 -4.66 6.07 -10.70
N LEU A 176 -4.75 5.59 -11.95
CA LEU A 176 -4.33 6.32 -13.15
C LEU A 176 -5.49 6.58 -14.10
N ALA A 177 -5.44 7.70 -14.80
CA ALA A 177 -6.35 8.05 -15.89
C ALA A 177 -5.60 8.65 -17.07
N LEU A 178 -6.11 8.38 -18.27
CA LEU A 178 -5.65 8.97 -19.52
C LEU A 178 -6.77 9.85 -20.10
N LEU A 179 -6.42 11.11 -20.35
CA LEU A 179 -7.33 12.08 -20.96
C LEU A 179 -6.84 12.44 -22.36
N LYS A 180 -7.74 12.98 -23.19
CA LYS A 180 -7.43 13.55 -24.50
C LYS A 180 -7.99 14.96 -24.58
N ILE A 181 -7.12 15.94 -24.81
CA ILE A 181 -7.53 17.31 -25.12
C ILE A 181 -8.22 17.34 -26.48
N LYS A 182 -9.38 17.98 -26.59
CA LYS A 182 -10.21 17.97 -27.80
C LYS A 182 -9.69 18.89 -28.91
N GLU A 183 -9.01 19.98 -28.54
CA GLU A 183 -8.66 21.06 -29.46
C GLU A 183 -7.25 21.57 -29.21
N GLY A 184 -6.63 22.10 -30.28
CA GLY A 184 -5.31 22.72 -30.19
C GLY A 184 -4.15 21.79 -30.49
N GLY A 185 -2.96 22.23 -30.14
CA GLY A 185 -1.68 21.58 -30.41
C GLY A 185 -0.85 22.27 -31.51
N PRO A 186 0.37 21.86 -31.71
CA PRO A 186 1.08 20.84 -30.92
C PRO A 186 1.37 21.33 -29.49
N TYR A 187 1.23 20.43 -28.52
CA TYR A 187 1.47 20.70 -27.10
C TYR A 187 2.91 20.38 -26.73
N GLN A 188 3.44 21.11 -25.74
CA GLN A 188 4.68 20.75 -25.07
C GLN A 188 4.47 19.46 -24.29
N THR A 189 5.47 18.55 -24.32
CA THR A 189 5.38 17.23 -23.73
C THR A 189 6.57 16.96 -22.83
N VAL A 190 6.42 15.98 -21.93
CA VAL A 190 7.49 15.43 -21.12
C VAL A 190 7.72 13.96 -21.46
N GLU A 191 8.93 13.48 -21.19
CA GLU A 191 9.33 12.11 -21.39
C GLU A 191 9.40 11.35 -20.06
N PHE A 192 9.16 10.07 -20.10
CA PHE A 192 9.38 9.19 -18.96
C PHE A 192 10.84 8.81 -18.81
N ALA A 193 11.30 8.69 -17.56
CA ALA A 193 12.63 8.20 -17.25
C ALA A 193 12.79 6.74 -17.72
N LYS A 194 13.96 6.46 -18.30
CA LYS A 194 14.30 5.12 -18.81
C LYS A 194 14.74 4.15 -17.72
N SER A 195 15.16 4.67 -16.58
CA SER A 195 15.61 3.89 -15.44
C SER A 195 14.83 4.26 -14.19
N THR A 196 14.58 3.29 -13.33
CA THR A 196 13.94 3.50 -12.06
C THR A 196 14.88 4.28 -11.12
N PRO A 197 14.42 5.36 -10.46
CA PRO A 197 15.26 6.16 -9.58
C PRO A 197 15.73 5.34 -8.36
N ARG A 198 16.91 5.66 -7.84
CA ARG A 198 17.47 5.03 -6.63
C ARG A 198 17.05 5.82 -5.39
N VAL A 199 17.07 5.17 -4.25
CA VAL A 199 16.94 5.87 -2.96
C VAL A 199 18.09 6.87 -2.82
N GLY A 200 17.75 8.13 -2.49
CA GLY A 200 18.69 9.26 -2.42
C GLY A 200 18.77 10.10 -3.69
N ASP A 201 18.25 9.67 -4.83
CA ASP A 201 18.21 10.49 -6.03
C ASP A 201 17.23 11.67 -5.83
N TRP A 202 17.58 12.85 -6.36
CA TRP A 202 16.72 14.02 -6.34
C TRP A 202 15.42 13.80 -7.11
N VAL A 203 14.33 14.33 -6.57
CA VAL A 203 13.02 14.34 -7.20
C VAL A 203 12.39 15.74 -7.10
N ILE A 204 11.77 16.18 -8.19
CA ILE A 204 11.09 17.47 -8.30
C ILE A 204 9.62 17.18 -8.57
N ALA A 205 8.75 17.44 -7.58
CA ALA A 205 7.31 17.28 -7.73
C ALA A 205 6.72 18.59 -8.28
N VAL A 206 6.02 18.49 -9.41
CA VAL A 206 5.41 19.65 -10.07
C VAL A 206 3.90 19.40 -10.17
N GLY A 207 3.14 20.42 -9.82
CA GLY A 207 1.69 20.45 -9.99
C GLY A 207 1.24 21.81 -10.50
N ASN A 208 0.00 21.89 -10.95
CA ASN A 208 -0.62 23.15 -11.32
C ASN A 208 -1.96 23.32 -10.60
N PRO A 209 -1.96 23.33 -9.25
CA PRO A 209 -3.17 23.55 -8.48
C PRO A 209 -3.75 24.91 -8.87
N PHE A 210 -5.05 24.92 -9.15
CA PHE A 210 -5.81 26.13 -9.48
C PHE A 210 -5.49 26.78 -10.84
N GLY A 211 -4.54 26.27 -11.64
CA GLY A 211 -4.16 26.89 -12.92
C GLY A 211 -3.45 28.23 -12.76
N LEU A 212 -2.70 28.42 -11.67
CA LEU A 212 -2.03 29.67 -11.32
C LEU A 212 -0.53 29.70 -11.72
N GLY A 213 -0.11 28.87 -12.67
CA GLY A 213 1.28 28.87 -13.17
C GLY A 213 2.22 27.87 -12.48
N GLY A 214 1.66 26.87 -11.82
CA GLY A 214 2.42 25.73 -11.27
C GLY A 214 2.95 25.93 -9.86
N THR A 215 3.14 24.81 -9.16
CA THR A 215 3.79 24.69 -7.86
C THR A 215 4.89 23.66 -7.97
N VAL A 216 6.08 23.99 -7.48
CA VAL A 216 7.27 23.15 -7.54
C VAL A 216 7.77 22.89 -6.13
N THR A 217 8.01 21.62 -5.82
CA THR A 217 8.69 21.21 -4.58
C THR A 217 9.80 20.23 -4.94
N ALA A 218 10.86 20.16 -4.13
CA ALA A 218 11.97 19.25 -4.36
C ALA A 218 12.31 18.47 -3.09
N GLY A 219 12.81 17.27 -3.29
CA GLY A 219 13.24 16.35 -2.26
C GLY A 219 14.01 15.18 -2.85
N ILE A 220 14.00 14.04 -2.19
CA ILE A 220 14.66 12.83 -2.65
C ILE A 220 13.70 11.64 -2.68
N VAL A 221 14.10 10.61 -3.38
CA VAL A 221 13.49 9.29 -3.26
C VAL A 221 13.88 8.71 -1.90
N SER A 222 12.91 8.57 -0.98
CA SER A 222 13.14 8.05 0.37
C SER A 222 13.10 6.53 0.43
N ALA A 223 12.26 5.89 -0.41
CA ALA A 223 12.13 4.44 -0.51
C ALA A 223 11.44 4.04 -1.81
N ARG A 224 11.46 2.73 -2.10
CA ARG A 224 10.79 2.11 -3.26
C ARG A 224 10.01 0.89 -2.83
N GLY A 225 9.06 0.47 -3.67
CA GLY A 225 8.27 -0.73 -3.38
C GLY A 225 7.36 -0.57 -2.16
N ARG A 226 6.93 0.66 -1.88
CA ARG A 226 6.07 0.92 -0.72
C ARG A 226 4.66 0.42 -0.96
N ASP A 227 4.20 -0.25 0.05
CA ASP A 227 2.83 -0.65 0.26
C ASP A 227 2.16 0.36 1.18
N ILE A 228 1.07 0.93 0.75
CA ILE A 228 0.31 1.91 1.52
C ILE A 228 -1.12 1.47 1.80
N GLY A 229 -1.46 0.21 1.45
CA GLY A 229 -2.80 -0.34 1.63
C GLY A 229 -3.82 0.09 0.57
N ALA A 230 -3.39 0.74 -0.52
CA ALA A 230 -4.29 1.20 -1.57
C ALA A 230 -4.79 0.06 -2.47
N GLY A 231 -4.06 -1.08 -2.52
CA GLY A 231 -4.52 -2.22 -3.29
C GLY A 231 -3.49 -3.32 -3.52
N PRO A 232 -3.89 -4.39 -4.24
CA PRO A 232 -3.03 -5.54 -4.47
C PRO A 232 -1.85 -5.25 -5.42
N TYR A 233 -1.83 -4.09 -6.06
CA TYR A 233 -0.80 -3.69 -7.02
C TYR A 233 0.11 -2.59 -6.49
N ASP A 234 0.07 -2.30 -5.18
CA ASP A 234 0.89 -1.27 -4.54
C ASP A 234 2.37 -1.48 -4.81
N ASP A 235 3.02 -0.45 -5.33
CA ASP A 235 4.44 -0.41 -5.63
C ASP A 235 4.93 1.04 -5.71
N PHE A 236 4.64 1.82 -4.66
CA PHE A 236 4.90 3.25 -4.70
C PHE A 236 6.37 3.61 -4.48
N ILE A 237 6.79 4.70 -5.13
CA ILE A 237 8.00 5.44 -4.77
C ILE A 237 7.62 6.38 -3.62
N GLN A 238 8.31 6.28 -2.49
CA GLN A 238 8.20 7.24 -1.41
C GLN A 238 9.16 8.41 -1.66
N ILE A 239 8.65 9.63 -1.56
CA ILE A 239 9.40 10.87 -1.72
C ILE A 239 9.20 11.78 -0.51
N ASP A 240 10.19 12.61 -0.19
CA ASP A 240 10.07 13.63 0.85
C ASP A 240 9.80 15.04 0.28
N ALA A 241 9.81 15.20 -1.05
CA ALA A 241 9.31 16.41 -1.69
C ALA A 241 7.89 16.69 -1.21
N PRO A 242 7.60 17.91 -0.70
CA PRO A 242 6.27 18.23 -0.21
C PRO A 242 5.20 18.09 -1.29
N VAL A 243 4.28 17.15 -1.09
CA VAL A 243 3.08 16.96 -1.92
C VAL A 243 1.87 17.44 -1.11
N ASN A 244 1.07 18.31 -1.68
CA ASN A 244 -0.14 18.87 -1.08
C ASN A 244 -1.32 18.81 -2.05
N ARG A 245 -2.49 19.25 -1.59
CA ARG A 245 -3.71 19.34 -2.41
C ARG A 245 -3.42 20.03 -3.74
N GLY A 246 -3.82 19.39 -4.84
CA GLY A 246 -3.64 19.87 -6.21
C GLY A 246 -2.37 19.37 -6.92
N ASN A 247 -1.37 18.81 -6.21
CA ASN A 247 -0.24 18.14 -6.86
C ASN A 247 -0.57 16.71 -7.31
N SER A 248 -1.65 16.11 -6.78
CA SER A 248 -2.11 14.75 -7.19
C SER A 248 -2.40 14.72 -8.70
N GLY A 249 -1.90 13.69 -9.38
CA GLY A 249 -1.92 13.51 -10.82
C GLY A 249 -0.79 14.24 -11.56
N GLY A 250 -0.09 15.17 -10.90
CA GLY A 250 1.09 15.83 -11.45
C GLY A 250 2.33 14.94 -11.45
N PRO A 251 3.33 15.26 -12.28
CA PRO A 251 4.54 14.48 -12.42
C PRO A 251 5.53 14.72 -11.26
N ALA A 252 6.27 13.67 -10.92
CA ALA A 252 7.54 13.74 -10.22
C ALA A 252 8.66 13.55 -11.24
N PHE A 253 9.58 14.52 -11.33
CA PHE A 253 10.69 14.52 -12.28
C PHE A 253 12.01 14.18 -11.61
N ASP A 254 12.95 13.65 -12.39
CA ASP A 254 14.36 13.65 -12.04
C ASP A 254 15.02 14.99 -12.37
N VAL A 255 16.32 15.11 -12.10
CA VAL A 255 17.12 16.32 -12.40
C VAL A 255 17.31 16.57 -13.91
N HIS A 256 16.95 15.62 -14.76
CA HIS A 256 16.97 15.74 -16.21
C HIS A 256 15.63 16.20 -16.79
N GLY A 257 14.58 16.31 -15.97
CA GLY A 257 13.22 16.64 -16.39
C GLY A 257 12.46 15.45 -16.98
N GLN A 258 12.90 14.21 -16.67
CA GLN A 258 12.19 13.00 -17.05
C GLN A 258 11.25 12.57 -15.92
N VAL A 259 10.04 12.11 -16.26
CA VAL A 259 9.04 11.66 -15.30
C VAL A 259 9.46 10.35 -14.67
N VAL A 260 9.71 10.34 -13.36
CA VAL A 260 10.00 9.14 -12.56
C VAL A 260 8.76 8.56 -11.90
N GLY A 261 7.68 9.35 -11.81
CA GLY A 261 6.40 8.89 -11.27
C GLY A 261 5.30 9.92 -11.32
N VAL A 262 4.09 9.53 -10.89
CA VAL A 262 2.90 10.38 -10.75
C VAL A 262 2.58 10.55 -9.28
N ASN A 263 2.60 11.80 -8.79
CA ASN A 263 2.23 12.10 -7.41
C ASN A 263 0.78 11.70 -7.16
N THR A 264 0.51 10.92 -6.10
CA THR A 264 -0.84 10.40 -5.87
C THR A 264 -1.34 10.57 -4.44
N ALA A 265 -0.53 10.27 -3.44
CA ALA A 265 -0.95 10.27 -2.05
C ALA A 265 0.11 10.82 -1.12
N ILE A 266 -0.29 11.15 0.13
CA ILE A 266 0.61 11.48 1.24
C ILE A 266 0.19 10.67 2.47
N PHE A 267 1.16 10.35 3.32
CA PHE A 267 0.85 9.97 4.69
C PHE A 267 0.84 11.25 5.53
N SER A 268 -0.29 11.56 6.15
CA SER A 268 -0.42 12.79 6.93
C SER A 268 -1.42 12.64 8.08
N PRO A 269 -1.00 12.90 9.33
CA PRO A 269 -1.93 12.96 10.45
C PRO A 269 -2.76 14.25 10.50
N SER A 270 -2.37 15.29 9.78
CA SER A 270 -2.97 16.63 9.81
C SER A 270 -3.58 17.09 8.47
N GLY A 271 -3.46 16.28 7.41
CA GLY A 271 -3.89 16.64 6.05
C GLY A 271 -2.88 17.46 5.24
N GLY A 272 -1.80 17.96 5.85
CA GLY A 272 -0.69 18.63 5.15
C GLY A 272 0.53 17.72 5.00
N SER A 273 1.45 18.07 4.10
CA SER A 273 2.68 17.29 3.90
C SER A 273 3.56 17.29 5.15
N VAL A 274 4.01 16.11 5.55
CA VAL A 274 4.98 15.88 6.64
C VAL A 274 6.28 15.24 6.10
N GLY A 275 6.53 15.34 4.79
CA GLY A 275 7.70 14.74 4.13
C GLY A 275 7.52 13.25 3.81
N ILE A 276 6.28 12.77 3.73
CA ILE A 276 5.98 11.39 3.32
C ILE A 276 4.95 11.45 2.20
N GLY A 277 5.45 11.55 0.97
CA GLY A 277 4.67 11.52 -0.26
C GLY A 277 4.88 10.20 -1.02
N PHE A 278 3.91 9.85 -1.87
CA PHE A 278 3.93 8.64 -2.68
C PHE A 278 3.65 8.97 -4.13
N ALA A 279 4.45 8.39 -5.02
CA ALA A 279 4.29 8.50 -6.46
C ALA A 279 4.19 7.11 -7.10
N ILE A 280 3.31 6.97 -8.10
CA ILE A 280 3.18 5.77 -8.93
C ILE A 280 4.39 5.73 -9.87
N PRO A 281 5.18 4.64 -9.92
CA PRO A 281 6.39 4.56 -10.74
C PRO A 281 6.14 4.74 -12.25
N ALA A 282 7.09 5.34 -12.94
CA ALA A 282 6.99 5.66 -14.37
C ALA A 282 6.78 4.42 -15.27
N ASP A 283 7.35 3.28 -14.94
CA ASP A 283 7.16 2.01 -15.66
C ASP A 283 5.72 1.50 -15.55
N THR A 284 5.13 1.58 -14.36
CA THR A 284 3.70 1.31 -14.14
C THR A 284 2.84 2.28 -14.96
N VAL A 285 3.14 3.58 -14.90
CA VAL A 285 2.40 4.61 -15.66
C VAL A 285 2.44 4.32 -17.16
N GLN A 286 3.62 4.06 -17.73
CA GLN A 286 3.78 3.76 -19.17
C GLN A 286 2.98 2.54 -19.60
N SER A 287 3.03 1.46 -18.80
CA SER A 287 2.28 0.22 -19.09
C SER A 287 0.77 0.46 -19.07
N VAL A 288 0.26 1.17 -18.06
CA VAL A 288 -1.16 1.50 -17.92
C VAL A 288 -1.62 2.43 -19.03
N VAL A 289 -0.88 3.50 -19.30
CA VAL A 289 -1.20 4.49 -20.36
C VAL A 289 -1.25 3.83 -21.73
N SER A 290 -0.31 2.95 -22.07
CA SER A 290 -0.34 2.20 -23.33
C SER A 290 -1.62 1.37 -23.45
N ALA A 291 -1.98 0.64 -22.39
CA ALA A 291 -3.21 -0.16 -22.38
C ALA A 291 -4.47 0.70 -22.48
N LEU A 292 -4.55 1.82 -21.75
CA LEU A 292 -5.68 2.74 -21.81
C LEU A 292 -5.82 3.39 -23.20
N LYS A 293 -4.69 3.75 -23.83
CA LYS A 293 -4.68 4.34 -25.18
C LYS A 293 -5.19 3.37 -26.24
N GLU A 294 -4.78 2.07 -26.14
CA GLU A 294 -5.13 1.06 -27.14
C GLU A 294 -6.52 0.45 -26.92
N LYS A 295 -6.93 0.25 -25.67
CA LYS A 295 -8.11 -0.56 -25.31
C LYS A 295 -9.14 0.17 -24.45
N GLY A 296 -8.83 1.36 -23.95
CA GLY A 296 -9.67 2.08 -22.98
C GLY A 296 -9.69 1.48 -21.58
N VAL A 297 -9.13 0.28 -21.39
CA VAL A 297 -9.07 -0.46 -20.13
C VAL A 297 -7.73 -1.17 -19.99
N VAL A 298 -7.34 -1.50 -18.76
CA VAL A 298 -6.11 -2.26 -18.48
C VAL A 298 -6.44 -3.74 -18.30
N PRO A 299 -6.19 -4.60 -19.30
CA PRO A 299 -6.45 -6.02 -19.19
C PRO A 299 -5.44 -6.67 -18.23
N ARG A 300 -5.93 -7.35 -17.18
CA ARG A 300 -5.08 -8.04 -16.20
C ARG A 300 -5.30 -9.53 -16.24
N GLY A 301 -4.20 -10.27 -16.17
CA GLY A 301 -4.24 -11.70 -15.90
C GLY A 301 -4.81 -11.96 -14.52
N TRP A 302 -5.57 -13.05 -14.40
CA TRP A 302 -6.23 -13.45 -13.18
C TRP A 302 -6.18 -14.97 -13.02
N ILE A 303 -5.87 -15.44 -11.80
CA ILE A 303 -5.87 -16.87 -11.48
C ILE A 303 -7.01 -17.28 -10.56
N GLY A 304 -7.66 -16.32 -9.87
CA GLY A 304 -8.79 -16.55 -8.99
C GLY A 304 -8.43 -17.27 -7.71
N VAL A 305 -7.49 -16.72 -6.97
CA VAL A 305 -7.13 -17.15 -5.62
C VAL A 305 -7.20 -15.99 -4.64
N ARG A 306 -7.63 -16.27 -3.43
CA ARG A 306 -7.46 -15.40 -2.27
C ARG A 306 -6.15 -15.76 -1.61
N ILE A 307 -5.28 -14.79 -1.45
CA ILE A 307 -3.90 -14.97 -0.98
C ILE A 307 -3.58 -14.10 0.21
N GLN A 308 -2.68 -14.56 1.06
CA GLN A 308 -2.18 -13.81 2.20
C GLN A 308 -0.68 -14.02 2.42
N PRO A 309 -0.03 -13.13 3.20
CA PRO A 309 1.37 -13.30 3.57
C PRO A 309 1.60 -14.56 4.42
N VAL A 310 2.76 -15.16 4.28
CA VAL A 310 3.24 -16.24 5.16
C VAL A 310 3.90 -15.60 6.37
N THR A 311 3.22 -15.57 7.52
CA THR A 311 3.84 -15.11 8.78
C THR A 311 4.76 -16.19 9.36
N PRO A 312 5.65 -15.86 10.32
CA PRO A 312 6.49 -16.87 10.98
C PRO A 312 5.68 -18.00 11.60
N GLU A 313 4.53 -17.71 12.21
CA GLU A 313 3.65 -18.70 12.85
C GLU A 313 2.99 -19.60 11.80
N ILE A 314 2.62 -19.05 10.64
CA ILE A 314 2.09 -19.81 9.51
C ILE A 314 3.18 -20.71 8.93
N ALA A 315 4.38 -20.18 8.72
CA ALA A 315 5.52 -20.94 8.24
C ALA A 315 5.83 -22.14 9.16
N ASP A 316 5.91 -21.91 10.48
CA ASP A 316 6.09 -22.96 11.49
C ASP A 316 4.97 -24.01 11.42
N SER A 317 3.71 -23.57 11.28
CA SER A 317 2.54 -24.47 11.24
C SER A 317 2.51 -25.34 9.97
N LEU A 318 3.03 -24.83 8.86
CA LEU A 318 3.13 -25.53 7.56
C LEU A 318 4.47 -26.24 7.36
N GLY A 319 5.39 -26.17 8.34
CA GLY A 319 6.73 -26.76 8.24
C GLY A 319 7.63 -26.11 7.19
N LEU A 320 7.41 -24.82 6.88
CA LEU A 320 8.18 -24.09 5.88
C LEU A 320 9.47 -23.52 6.48
N LYS A 321 10.52 -23.48 5.69
CA LYS A 321 11.83 -22.92 6.08
C LYS A 321 11.93 -21.40 5.88
N THR A 322 10.92 -20.78 5.26
CA THR A 322 10.92 -19.37 4.88
C THR A 322 9.51 -18.80 4.98
N THR A 323 9.42 -17.49 5.18
CA THR A 323 8.17 -16.72 5.14
C THR A 323 7.88 -16.13 3.75
N LYS A 324 8.68 -16.49 2.73
CA LYS A 324 8.50 -15.99 1.36
C LYS A 324 7.42 -16.77 0.63
N GLY A 325 6.70 -16.07 -0.25
CA GLY A 325 5.62 -16.62 -1.05
C GLY A 325 4.24 -16.12 -0.63
N ALA A 326 3.21 -16.63 -1.31
CA ALA A 326 1.81 -16.27 -1.09
C ALA A 326 1.01 -17.52 -0.69
N LEU A 327 0.48 -17.53 0.52
CA LEU A 327 -0.40 -18.61 0.99
C LEU A 327 -1.77 -18.46 0.32
N VAL A 328 -2.24 -19.52 -0.31
CA VAL A 328 -3.58 -19.62 -0.90
C VAL A 328 -4.58 -19.93 0.21
N ALA A 329 -5.37 -18.94 0.61
CA ALA A 329 -6.46 -19.12 1.55
C ALA A 329 -7.66 -19.85 0.89
N GLU A 330 -7.94 -19.49 -0.36
CA GLU A 330 -9.00 -20.09 -1.15
C GLU A 330 -8.72 -19.96 -2.65
N ALA A 331 -9.13 -20.96 -3.43
CA ALA A 331 -9.24 -20.86 -4.89
C ALA A 331 -10.71 -20.80 -5.27
N ASP A 332 -11.11 -19.74 -5.99
CA ASP A 332 -12.50 -19.52 -6.40
C ASP A 332 -13.04 -20.73 -7.21
N PRO A 333 -14.30 -21.13 -7.03
CA PRO A 333 -14.83 -22.39 -7.60
C PRO A 333 -14.62 -22.56 -9.10
N ASN A 334 -14.77 -21.49 -9.89
CA ASN A 334 -14.66 -21.51 -11.36
C ASN A 334 -13.38 -20.80 -11.85
N SER A 335 -12.34 -20.75 -11.01
CA SER A 335 -11.10 -20.03 -11.34
C SER A 335 -10.11 -20.89 -12.11
N PRO A 336 -9.21 -20.24 -12.88
CA PRO A 336 -8.06 -20.88 -13.52
C PRO A 336 -7.20 -21.68 -12.55
N ALA A 337 -6.93 -21.16 -11.36
CA ALA A 337 -6.13 -21.83 -10.35
C ALA A 337 -6.82 -23.12 -9.85
N LYS A 338 -8.13 -23.07 -9.62
CA LYS A 338 -8.91 -24.25 -9.23
C LYS A 338 -8.90 -25.34 -10.29
N ALA A 339 -9.07 -24.93 -11.57
CA ALA A 339 -9.00 -25.85 -12.70
C ALA A 339 -7.61 -26.50 -12.86
N ALA A 340 -6.56 -25.77 -12.53
CA ALA A 340 -5.17 -26.27 -12.55
C ALA A 340 -4.80 -27.09 -11.28
N GLY A 341 -5.72 -27.26 -10.32
CA GLY A 341 -5.50 -28.06 -9.13
C GLY A 341 -4.79 -27.37 -7.97
N ILE A 342 -4.73 -26.03 -7.96
CA ILE A 342 -4.31 -25.23 -6.80
C ILE A 342 -5.38 -25.35 -5.71
N LYS A 343 -4.96 -25.49 -4.45
CA LYS A 343 -5.81 -25.73 -3.31
C LYS A 343 -5.51 -24.74 -2.19
N SER A 344 -6.45 -24.59 -1.27
CA SER A 344 -6.23 -23.93 0.01
C SER A 344 -5.08 -24.61 0.76
N GLY A 345 -4.18 -23.83 1.36
CA GLY A 345 -2.97 -24.29 2.02
C GLY A 345 -1.72 -24.37 1.13
N ASP A 346 -1.84 -24.24 -0.19
CA ASP A 346 -0.68 -24.13 -1.08
C ASP A 346 0.03 -22.80 -0.84
N VAL A 347 1.36 -22.79 -0.90
CA VAL A 347 2.15 -21.55 -0.84
C VAL A 347 2.83 -21.36 -2.20
N ILE A 348 2.34 -20.39 -2.98
CA ILE A 348 2.93 -20.06 -4.28
C ILE A 348 4.26 -19.33 -4.03
N VAL A 349 5.34 -19.82 -4.64
CA VAL A 349 6.71 -19.32 -4.42
C VAL A 349 7.39 -18.80 -5.69
N ALA A 350 6.86 -19.12 -6.88
CA ALA A 350 7.38 -18.57 -8.14
C ALA A 350 6.30 -18.50 -9.22
N VAL A 351 6.49 -17.60 -10.20
CA VAL A 351 5.73 -17.46 -11.44
C VAL A 351 6.71 -17.47 -12.59
N ASP A 352 6.53 -18.34 -13.58
CA ASP A 352 7.43 -18.53 -14.75
C ASP A 352 8.91 -18.66 -14.36
N GLY A 353 9.17 -19.40 -13.26
CA GLY A 353 10.50 -19.62 -12.69
C GLY A 353 11.05 -18.44 -11.87
N GLU A 354 10.44 -17.28 -11.88
CA GLU A 354 10.83 -16.13 -11.08
C GLU A 354 10.23 -16.22 -9.66
N LYS A 355 11.08 -16.24 -8.64
CA LYS A 355 10.64 -16.29 -7.23
C LYS A 355 9.82 -15.06 -6.86
N ILE A 356 8.89 -15.24 -5.91
CA ILE A 356 8.10 -14.18 -5.35
C ILE A 356 8.35 -14.06 -3.84
N GLU A 357 8.37 -12.83 -3.33
CA GLU A 357 8.54 -12.55 -1.90
C GLU A 357 7.21 -12.63 -1.14
N GLY A 358 6.09 -12.36 -1.82
CA GLY A 358 4.78 -12.35 -1.17
C GLY A 358 3.59 -12.13 -2.11
N PRO A 359 2.37 -11.97 -1.53
CA PRO A 359 1.11 -11.91 -2.28
C PRO A 359 1.06 -10.81 -3.35
N ARG A 360 1.57 -9.62 -3.05
CA ARG A 360 1.53 -8.49 -3.99
C ARG A 360 2.39 -8.72 -5.22
N GLU A 361 3.58 -9.28 -5.03
CA GLU A 361 4.44 -9.60 -6.16
C GLU A 361 3.81 -10.68 -7.04
N LEU A 362 3.15 -11.69 -6.44
CA LEU A 362 2.33 -12.65 -7.18
C LEU A 362 1.24 -11.93 -7.99
N ALA A 363 0.46 -11.06 -7.36
CA ALA A 363 -0.63 -10.34 -8.01
C ALA A 363 -0.12 -9.48 -9.19
N ARG A 364 0.99 -8.74 -9.00
CA ARG A 364 1.59 -7.91 -10.06
C ARG A 364 2.10 -8.74 -11.23
N LYS A 365 2.87 -9.82 -10.96
CA LYS A 365 3.41 -10.68 -12.01
C LYS A 365 2.29 -11.33 -12.82
N VAL A 366 1.28 -11.90 -12.16
CA VAL A 366 0.12 -12.51 -12.82
C VAL A 366 -0.66 -11.47 -13.63
N ALA A 367 -0.91 -10.29 -13.08
CA ALA A 367 -1.62 -9.22 -13.78
C ALA A 367 -0.86 -8.74 -15.04
N ALA A 368 0.46 -8.59 -14.95
CA ALA A 368 1.31 -8.11 -16.04
C ALA A 368 1.35 -9.07 -17.24
N LEU A 369 1.21 -10.37 -17.00
CA LEU A 369 1.15 -11.37 -18.09
C LEU A 369 -0.08 -11.17 -18.97
N GLY A 370 -1.19 -10.66 -18.41
CA GLY A 370 -2.44 -10.43 -19.13
C GLY A 370 -3.30 -11.70 -19.30
N PRO A 371 -4.58 -11.53 -19.65
CA PRO A 371 -5.53 -12.62 -19.82
C PRO A 371 -5.21 -13.50 -21.03
N GLY A 372 -5.59 -14.79 -20.96
CA GLY A 372 -5.45 -15.77 -22.04
C GLY A 372 -4.08 -16.41 -22.16
N LYS A 373 -3.03 -15.85 -21.54
CA LYS A 373 -1.69 -16.43 -21.51
C LYS A 373 -1.61 -17.57 -20.50
N ALA A 374 -0.66 -18.48 -20.71
CA ALA A 374 -0.30 -19.52 -19.74
C ALA A 374 0.83 -18.99 -18.85
N ALA A 375 0.78 -19.33 -17.57
CA ALA A 375 1.81 -19.06 -16.58
C ALA A 375 2.14 -20.32 -15.79
N ASP A 376 3.42 -20.58 -15.56
CA ASP A 376 3.87 -21.69 -14.74
C ASP A 376 3.93 -21.23 -13.27
N LEU A 377 3.05 -21.77 -12.44
CA LEU A 377 3.01 -21.48 -11.00
C LEU A 377 3.74 -22.58 -10.24
N THR A 378 4.80 -22.21 -9.51
CA THR A 378 5.50 -23.11 -8.58
C THR A 378 4.99 -22.85 -7.16
N PHE A 379 4.59 -23.90 -6.46
CA PHE A 379 4.03 -23.84 -5.12
C PHE A 379 4.51 -24.99 -4.24
N LEU A 380 4.49 -24.76 -2.93
CA LEU A 380 4.74 -25.76 -1.90
C LEU A 380 3.41 -26.33 -1.40
N ARG A 381 3.31 -27.67 -1.35
CA ARG A 381 2.19 -28.44 -0.77
C ARG A 381 2.75 -29.62 0.00
N ASP A 382 2.42 -29.73 1.28
CA ASP A 382 2.89 -30.79 2.17
C ASP A 382 4.43 -30.92 2.19
N GLY A 383 5.13 -29.76 2.17
CA GLY A 383 6.59 -29.67 2.13
C GLY A 383 7.24 -30.00 0.79
N ALA A 384 6.47 -30.40 -0.24
CA ALA A 384 6.96 -30.70 -1.58
C ALA A 384 6.71 -29.54 -2.55
N GLU A 385 7.72 -29.21 -3.37
CA GLU A 385 7.59 -28.25 -4.46
C GLU A 385 6.93 -28.89 -5.67
N LYS A 386 5.94 -28.19 -6.25
CA LYS A 386 5.20 -28.62 -7.44
C LYS A 386 5.04 -27.43 -8.38
N THR A 387 5.04 -27.71 -9.68
CA THR A 387 4.74 -26.69 -10.70
C THR A 387 3.54 -27.13 -11.51
N VAL A 388 2.67 -26.16 -11.82
CA VAL A 388 1.48 -26.36 -12.65
C VAL A 388 1.32 -25.19 -13.60
N GLN A 389 0.94 -25.49 -14.84
CA GLN A 389 0.61 -24.45 -15.82
C GLN A 389 -0.84 -24.00 -15.64
N VAL A 390 -1.04 -22.68 -15.54
CA VAL A 390 -2.34 -22.04 -15.37
C VAL A 390 -2.62 -21.12 -16.55
N LYS A 391 -3.72 -21.35 -17.27
CA LYS A 391 -4.19 -20.42 -18.31
C LYS A 391 -4.91 -19.25 -17.63
N LEU A 392 -4.32 -18.06 -17.70
CA LEU A 392 -4.84 -16.87 -17.02
C LEU A 392 -6.22 -16.45 -17.56
N GLY A 393 -7.15 -16.18 -16.65
CA GLY A 393 -8.43 -15.56 -16.95
C GLY A 393 -8.32 -14.03 -17.01
N SER A 394 -9.43 -13.37 -17.32
CA SER A 394 -9.59 -11.92 -17.14
C SER A 394 -10.07 -11.65 -15.71
N LEU A 395 -9.53 -10.60 -15.09
CA LEU A 395 -9.99 -10.18 -13.76
C LEU A 395 -11.49 -9.83 -13.85
N PRO A 396 -12.38 -10.46 -13.06
CA PRO A 396 -13.79 -10.13 -13.04
C PRO A 396 -14.03 -8.69 -12.54
N GLU A 397 -15.06 -8.03 -13.07
CA GLU A 397 -15.55 -6.78 -12.48
C GLU A 397 -16.23 -7.08 -11.14
N GLU A 398 -15.90 -6.33 -10.11
CA GLU A 398 -16.46 -6.50 -8.77
C GLU A 398 -17.95 -6.16 -8.77
N LYS A 399 -18.79 -7.14 -8.37
CA LYS A 399 -20.19 -6.91 -7.98
C LYS A 399 -20.25 -6.84 -6.47
N GLU A 400 -20.68 -5.71 -5.94
CA GLU A 400 -20.87 -5.54 -4.49
C GLU A 400 -21.95 -6.48 -3.94
N ALA A 401 -21.58 -7.27 -2.92
CA ALA A 401 -22.50 -8.11 -2.16
C ALA A 401 -22.74 -7.48 -0.78
N ARG A 402 -24.01 -7.25 -0.43
CA ARG A 402 -24.42 -6.71 0.89
C ARG A 402 -24.73 -7.85 1.86
N PHE A 403 -24.16 -7.77 3.07
CA PHE A 403 -24.36 -8.71 4.17
C PHE A 403 -25.37 -8.16 5.18
N ASN A 404 -26.22 -9.06 5.74
CA ASN A 404 -27.20 -8.72 6.78
C ASN A 404 -27.16 -9.78 7.91
N PRO A 405 -26.85 -9.45 9.18
CA PRO A 405 -26.66 -10.40 10.25
C PRO A 405 -27.94 -10.67 11.07
N GLY A 406 -28.19 -11.93 11.43
CA GLY A 406 -29.28 -12.32 12.33
C GLY A 406 -29.17 -13.73 12.91
N GLY A 407 -29.15 -13.84 14.20
CA GLY A 407 -28.71 -14.79 15.18
C GLY A 407 -29.49 -16.08 15.48
N GLY A 408 -28.91 -16.92 16.37
CA GLY A 408 -29.48 -18.09 17.01
C GLY A 408 -28.42 -18.98 17.69
N ARG A 409 -28.71 -19.52 18.89
CA ARG A 409 -27.76 -20.02 19.91
C ARG A 409 -27.65 -21.52 19.96
N GLU A 410 -26.40 -22.03 20.07
CA GLU A 410 -25.98 -23.15 20.94
C GLU A 410 -24.45 -23.07 21.05
N ASN A 411 -23.90 -22.91 22.28
CA ASN A 411 -22.54 -22.43 22.51
C ASN A 411 -21.72 -23.47 23.27
N ASP A 412 -20.51 -23.78 22.77
CA ASP A 412 -19.46 -24.49 23.49
C ASP A 412 -18.28 -23.56 23.75
N VAL A 413 -17.79 -23.46 24.99
CA VAL A 413 -16.78 -22.51 25.43
C VAL A 413 -15.40 -23.13 25.38
N LEU A 414 -14.48 -22.62 24.54
CA LEU A 414 -13.06 -22.94 24.51
C LEU A 414 -12.29 -21.96 25.41
N GLY A 415 -12.34 -22.17 26.72
CA GLY A 415 -11.83 -21.24 27.73
C GLY A 415 -10.35 -20.87 27.64
N GLY A 416 -9.53 -21.69 26.96
CA GLY A 416 -8.09 -21.41 26.79
C GLY A 416 -7.76 -20.43 25.65
N LEU A 417 -8.71 -20.12 24.77
CA LEU A 417 -8.54 -19.21 23.63
C LEU A 417 -9.44 -17.97 23.72
N GLY A 418 -10.34 -17.93 24.70
CA GLY A 418 -11.35 -16.89 24.79
C GLY A 418 -12.42 -16.98 23.69
N LEU A 419 -12.73 -18.20 23.19
CA LEU A 419 -13.71 -18.42 22.13
C LEU A 419 -14.90 -19.21 22.63
N THR A 420 -16.10 -18.77 22.26
CA THR A 420 -17.32 -19.56 22.31
C THR A 420 -17.69 -19.94 20.88
N LEU A 421 -17.80 -21.23 20.62
CA LEU A 421 -18.02 -21.79 19.29
C LEU A 421 -19.37 -22.50 19.20
N ALA A 422 -20.01 -22.43 18.03
CA ALA A 422 -21.21 -23.17 17.70
C ALA A 422 -21.12 -23.77 16.28
N PRO A 423 -21.81 -24.88 15.97
CA PRO A 423 -21.88 -25.37 14.59
C PRO A 423 -22.48 -24.29 13.68
N ALA A 424 -21.87 -24.05 12.50
CA ALA A 424 -22.36 -23.01 11.58
C ALA A 424 -23.80 -23.26 11.14
N SER A 425 -24.21 -24.55 11.02
CA SER A 425 -25.58 -24.96 10.69
C SER A 425 -26.63 -24.56 11.74
N SER A 426 -26.22 -24.28 12.99
CA SER A 426 -27.12 -23.86 14.07
C SER A 426 -27.32 -22.35 14.14
N VAL A 427 -26.54 -21.57 13.34
CA VAL A 427 -26.58 -20.10 13.34
C VAL A 427 -27.07 -19.60 11.99
N LYS A 428 -28.17 -18.84 12.00
CA LYS A 428 -28.77 -18.29 10.78
C LYS A 428 -27.80 -17.35 10.07
N GLY A 429 -27.46 -17.64 8.80
CA GLY A 429 -26.56 -16.86 7.99
C GLY A 429 -25.10 -17.33 8.00
N ALA A 430 -24.70 -18.23 8.91
CA ALA A 430 -23.33 -18.75 8.97
C ALA A 430 -23.05 -19.89 7.96
N GLY A 431 -24.05 -20.36 7.26
CA GLY A 431 -23.94 -21.47 6.29
C GLY A 431 -24.07 -22.85 6.92
N ASN A 432 -23.78 -23.90 6.13
CA ASN A 432 -23.94 -25.28 6.55
C ASN A 432 -22.61 -26.00 6.85
N GLN A 433 -21.50 -25.34 6.73
CA GLN A 433 -20.16 -25.89 6.92
C GLN A 433 -19.36 -25.06 7.90
N GLY A 434 -18.61 -25.72 8.75
CA GLY A 434 -17.71 -25.04 9.69
C GLY A 434 -18.31 -24.79 11.08
N VAL A 435 -17.58 -24.05 11.88
CA VAL A 435 -17.89 -23.69 13.26
C VAL A 435 -17.85 -22.18 13.37
N VAL A 436 -18.94 -21.56 13.82
CA VAL A 436 -19.04 -20.11 13.95
C VAL A 436 -18.52 -19.65 15.33
N VAL A 437 -17.84 -18.53 15.37
CA VAL A 437 -17.48 -17.80 16.59
C VAL A 437 -18.74 -17.12 17.11
N ALA A 438 -19.33 -17.66 18.14
CA ALA A 438 -20.57 -17.17 18.74
C ALA A 438 -20.31 -16.04 19.74
N ASP A 439 -19.17 -16.10 20.44
CA ASP A 439 -18.70 -15.07 21.37
C ASP A 439 -17.18 -15.11 21.47
N ILE A 440 -16.55 -13.98 21.81
CA ILE A 440 -15.09 -13.85 21.91
C ILE A 440 -14.74 -12.96 23.10
N ASP A 441 -13.78 -13.41 23.90
CA ASP A 441 -13.16 -12.58 24.92
C ASP A 441 -12.30 -11.50 24.25
N PRO A 442 -12.60 -10.20 24.42
CA PRO A 442 -11.84 -9.12 23.78
C PRO A 442 -10.35 -9.10 24.13
N ASP A 443 -10.00 -9.59 25.33
CA ASP A 443 -8.62 -9.69 25.80
C ASP A 443 -8.00 -11.07 25.50
N GLY A 444 -8.77 -11.98 24.91
CA GLY A 444 -8.37 -13.33 24.58
C GLY A 444 -7.39 -13.41 23.39
N ILE A 445 -6.64 -14.53 23.33
CA ILE A 445 -5.66 -14.79 22.27
C ILE A 445 -6.30 -14.74 20.87
N ALA A 446 -7.52 -15.23 20.74
CA ALA A 446 -8.22 -15.26 19.46
C ALA A 446 -8.59 -13.86 18.96
N ALA A 447 -9.04 -12.96 19.85
CA ALA A 447 -9.32 -11.57 19.53
C ALA A 447 -8.05 -10.82 19.11
N GLN A 448 -6.92 -11.03 19.81
CA GLN A 448 -5.62 -10.46 19.47
C GLN A 448 -5.10 -10.92 18.09
N LYS A 449 -5.52 -12.08 17.62
CA LYS A 449 -5.21 -12.61 16.28
C LYS A 449 -6.26 -12.23 15.22
N GLY A 450 -7.20 -11.35 15.55
CA GLY A 450 -8.15 -10.75 14.62
C GLY A 450 -9.43 -11.55 14.38
N LEU A 451 -9.71 -12.61 15.15
CA LEU A 451 -11.00 -13.30 15.11
C LEU A 451 -12.10 -12.40 15.69
N GLN A 452 -13.28 -12.50 15.11
CA GLN A 452 -14.45 -11.71 15.51
C GLN A 452 -15.69 -12.60 15.65
N VAL A 453 -16.67 -12.13 16.40
CA VAL A 453 -17.98 -12.77 16.48
C VAL A 453 -18.63 -12.80 15.09
N GLY A 454 -19.13 -13.97 14.67
CA GLY A 454 -19.68 -14.21 13.34
C GLY A 454 -18.72 -14.85 12.36
N ASP A 455 -17.42 -14.88 12.64
CA ASP A 455 -16.44 -15.61 11.84
C ASP A 455 -16.73 -17.12 11.83
N VAL A 456 -16.51 -17.77 10.68
CA VAL A 456 -16.75 -19.22 10.53
C VAL A 456 -15.42 -19.94 10.32
N ILE A 457 -15.03 -20.76 11.27
CA ILE A 457 -13.85 -21.64 11.15
C ILE A 457 -14.23 -22.81 10.25
N LEU A 458 -13.58 -22.94 9.10
CA LEU A 458 -13.83 -23.98 8.10
C LEU A 458 -12.89 -25.18 8.26
N ASP A 459 -11.62 -24.93 8.65
CA ASP A 459 -10.60 -25.95 8.90
C ASP A 459 -9.78 -25.61 10.13
N ALA A 460 -9.29 -26.63 10.81
CA ALA A 460 -8.31 -26.53 11.88
C ALA A 460 -7.19 -27.57 11.68
N GLY A 461 -5.93 -27.11 11.64
CA GLY A 461 -4.77 -27.98 11.40
C GLY A 461 -4.81 -28.71 10.05
N GLY A 462 -5.43 -28.11 9.01
CA GLY A 462 -5.56 -28.70 7.67
C GLY A 462 -6.71 -29.72 7.52
N ARG A 463 -7.58 -29.84 8.53
CA ARG A 463 -8.75 -30.73 8.51
C ARG A 463 -10.03 -29.91 8.58
N PRO A 464 -11.07 -30.25 7.76
CA PRO A 464 -12.38 -29.62 7.87
C PRO A 464 -12.99 -29.82 9.26
N VAL A 465 -13.64 -28.77 9.78
CA VAL A 465 -14.34 -28.79 11.08
C VAL A 465 -15.83 -28.55 10.87
N ASN A 466 -16.67 -29.22 11.67
CA ASN A 466 -18.12 -29.05 11.66
C ASN A 466 -18.70 -28.92 13.07
N LYS A 467 -17.91 -29.23 14.08
CA LYS A 467 -18.28 -29.17 15.50
C LYS A 467 -17.19 -28.45 16.29
N PRO A 468 -17.52 -27.73 17.37
CA PRO A 468 -16.52 -27.12 18.26
C PRO A 468 -15.45 -28.11 18.74
N ALA A 469 -15.85 -29.36 19.00
CA ALA A 469 -14.96 -30.45 19.40
C ALA A 469 -13.84 -30.74 18.36
N ASP A 470 -14.09 -30.54 17.07
CA ASP A 470 -13.09 -30.76 16.02
C ASP A 470 -11.94 -29.73 16.13
N VAL A 471 -12.28 -28.49 16.48
CA VAL A 471 -11.30 -27.43 16.73
C VAL A 471 -10.48 -27.77 17.98
N SER A 472 -11.11 -28.18 19.05
CA SER A 472 -10.44 -28.61 20.29
C SER A 472 -9.49 -29.77 20.04
N ALA A 473 -9.92 -30.78 19.24
CA ALA A 473 -9.09 -31.92 18.88
C ALA A 473 -7.85 -31.51 18.08
N ALA A 474 -7.98 -30.60 17.11
CA ALA A 474 -6.87 -30.10 16.32
C ALA A 474 -5.83 -29.36 17.20
N ILE A 475 -6.29 -28.58 18.17
CA ILE A 475 -5.41 -27.90 19.14
C ILE A 475 -4.70 -28.92 20.04
N ALA A 476 -5.41 -29.93 20.52
CA ALA A 476 -4.83 -30.98 21.37
C ALA A 476 -3.79 -31.82 20.61
N GLU A 477 -4.04 -32.10 19.33
CA GLU A 477 -3.11 -32.81 18.46
C GLU A 477 -1.84 -31.97 18.21
N ALA A 478 -1.98 -30.68 17.88
CA ALA A 478 -0.86 -29.77 17.70
C ALA A 478 0.01 -29.67 18.97
N LYS A 479 -0.62 -29.69 20.17
CA LYS A 479 0.10 -29.77 21.45
C LYS A 479 0.92 -31.06 21.60
N LYS A 480 0.33 -32.21 21.23
CA LYS A 480 1.03 -33.52 21.30
C LYS A 480 2.23 -33.57 20.35
N GLU A 481 2.13 -32.90 19.20
CA GLU A 481 3.18 -32.84 18.19
C GLU A 481 4.21 -31.73 18.46
N ASN A 482 4.14 -31.05 19.61
CA ASN A 482 5.00 -29.91 19.97
C ASN A 482 4.97 -28.78 18.94
N ARG A 483 3.88 -28.60 18.20
CA ARG A 483 3.70 -27.46 17.33
C ARG A 483 3.45 -26.19 18.17
N LYS A 484 4.00 -25.07 17.74
CA LYS A 484 3.82 -23.79 18.44
C LYS A 484 2.44 -23.20 18.22
N ALA A 485 1.81 -23.47 17.06
CA ALA A 485 0.52 -22.95 16.68
C ALA A 485 -0.32 -23.98 15.91
N VAL A 486 -1.63 -23.81 15.92
CA VAL A 486 -2.59 -24.47 15.02
C VAL A 486 -3.09 -23.46 14.00
N LEU A 487 -3.13 -23.85 12.75
CA LEU A 487 -3.63 -23.03 11.66
C LEU A 487 -5.13 -23.22 11.50
N LEU A 488 -5.90 -22.15 11.62
CA LEU A 488 -7.35 -22.14 11.40
C LEU A 488 -7.63 -21.44 10.06
N ARG A 489 -8.43 -22.03 9.19
CA ARG A 489 -8.98 -21.35 8.02
C ARG A 489 -10.32 -20.77 8.38
N VAL A 490 -10.42 -19.44 8.33
CA VAL A 490 -11.54 -18.66 8.83
C VAL A 490 -12.18 -17.90 7.68
N LYS A 491 -13.50 -17.91 7.63
CA LYS A 491 -14.31 -17.09 6.75
C LYS A 491 -14.92 -15.94 7.57
N SER A 492 -14.56 -14.71 7.23
CA SER A 492 -15.10 -13.48 7.79
C SER A 492 -15.89 -12.75 6.70
N GLY A 493 -17.22 -12.73 6.79
CA GLY A 493 -18.06 -12.25 5.71
C GLY A 493 -17.83 -13.02 4.40
N ASP A 494 -17.41 -12.32 3.34
CA ASP A 494 -17.08 -12.92 2.05
C ASP A 494 -15.58 -13.22 1.86
N SER A 495 -14.76 -12.94 2.85
CA SER A 495 -13.33 -13.20 2.78
C SER A 495 -12.92 -14.45 3.57
N THR A 496 -11.98 -15.22 3.01
CA THR A 496 -11.38 -16.39 3.67
C THR A 496 -9.90 -16.15 3.88
N HIS A 497 -9.42 -16.41 5.09
CA HIS A 497 -8.02 -16.27 5.46
C HIS A 497 -7.60 -17.31 6.50
N PHE A 498 -6.28 -17.45 6.70
CA PHE A 498 -5.73 -18.31 7.75
C PHE A 498 -5.32 -17.49 8.96
N VAL A 499 -5.62 -18.02 10.14
CA VAL A 499 -5.20 -17.48 11.43
C VAL A 499 -4.38 -18.53 12.17
N ALA A 500 -3.16 -18.21 12.56
CA ALA A 500 -2.34 -19.10 13.39
C ALA A 500 -2.59 -18.80 14.87
N ILE A 501 -3.16 -19.75 15.60
CA ILE A 501 -3.42 -19.64 17.03
C ILE A 501 -2.37 -20.41 17.82
N ALA A 502 -1.68 -19.72 18.73
CA ALA A 502 -0.68 -20.35 19.61
C ALA A 502 -1.32 -21.43 20.48
N VAL A 503 -0.73 -22.62 20.51
CA VAL A 503 -1.24 -23.76 21.29
C VAL A 503 -0.73 -23.77 22.73
N ASN A 504 0.41 -23.13 22.99
CA ASN A 504 0.90 -22.85 24.33
C ASN A 504 1.05 -21.33 24.43
N PRO A 505 0.12 -20.61 25.10
CA PRO A 505 0.40 -19.22 25.42
C PRO A 505 1.67 -19.17 26.23
N ALA A 506 2.67 -18.43 25.76
CA ALA A 506 3.87 -18.17 26.54
C ALA A 506 3.43 -17.55 27.86
N SER A 507 3.78 -18.21 28.95
CA SER A 507 3.66 -17.74 30.33
C SER A 507 4.45 -16.45 30.54
#